data_cb9282483e8560952ba98d6abd8cf1b5
#
_entry.id   cb9282483e8560952ba98d6abd8cf1b5
#
_cell.length_a   1.000
_cell.length_b   1.000
_cell.length_c   1.000
_cell.angle_alpha   90.00
_cell.angle_beta   90.00
_cell.angle_gamma   90.00
#
_symmetry.space_group_name_H-M   'P 1'
#
loop_
_entity.id
_entity.type
_entity.pdbx_description
1 polymer ?
#
loop_
_entity_poly.entity_id
_entity_poly.type
_entity_poly.pdbx_seq_one_letter_code
_entity_poly.pdbx_strand_id
1 'polypeptide(L)'
;MKLYDDLKWRGLIDNVTSPDIEEKINNGGMTFYIGVDPTGDSLHIGHYSSVIAMCKRLIDGGHNPIIIAGGGTGLIGDPKPNAERAMISKEAVLHNIECIKKQIDKILKSDVKIVNNADWLLEMNAIDFLRDYGKFFNINYMLSKDTVKRRLDIGITYTEFSYMILQSIDYLKLYEKYNCTLQIGGQDQWGNITSGLELIRKVHGVDTNCYGLTMPLITRADGTKFGKSETGESLWLDIEKTSSYQMYQYFINAEDEKVIEYLKKLTFLSREEIEELEVSLNNEPEKRMAQKALAREVITFIHGKEEYEKALRMTEALFSSSFNELNLEEIEELFKNYDKIEVELGSNLLQMLQDTKIANSKREAREYITGNAISINGEKINDIDYILSDKDFIHGKYIIIKRGKKNYYIGKIK
;
A
#
# COMPACT_ATOMS: atom_id res chain seq x y z
N MET A 1 -5.79 -27.07 -3.47
CA MET A 1 -7.07 -26.36 -3.18
C MET A 1 -7.52 -25.68 -4.47
N LYS A 2 -8.83 -25.64 -4.79
CA LYS A 2 -9.32 -24.88 -5.95
C LYS A 2 -9.20 -23.38 -5.70
N LEU A 3 -9.06 -22.58 -6.75
CA LEU A 3 -8.81 -21.14 -6.63
C LEU A 3 -9.89 -20.41 -5.82
N TYR A 4 -11.17 -20.67 -6.10
CA TYR A 4 -12.29 -20.04 -5.38
C TYR A 4 -12.28 -20.39 -3.88
N ASP A 5 -11.97 -21.64 -3.54
CA ASP A 5 -11.86 -22.09 -2.14
C ASP A 5 -10.69 -21.40 -1.43
N ASP A 6 -9.55 -21.21 -2.13
CA ASP A 6 -8.40 -20.45 -1.59
C ASP A 6 -8.77 -18.99 -1.34
N LEU A 7 -9.41 -18.33 -2.31
CA LEU A 7 -9.87 -16.96 -2.14
C LEU A 7 -10.85 -16.82 -0.96
N LYS A 8 -11.75 -17.77 -0.79
CA LYS A 8 -12.71 -17.80 0.31
C LYS A 8 -12.03 -18.02 1.66
N TRP A 9 -11.11 -18.99 1.74
CA TRP A 9 -10.35 -19.27 2.95
C TRP A 9 -9.49 -18.07 3.38
N ARG A 10 -8.93 -17.33 2.42
CA ARG A 10 -8.17 -16.09 2.67
C ARG A 10 -9.05 -14.91 3.08
N GLY A 11 -10.38 -15.05 3.02
CA GLY A 11 -11.29 -13.94 3.28
C GLY A 11 -11.21 -12.84 2.23
N LEU A 12 -10.99 -13.19 0.96
CA LEU A 12 -10.91 -12.27 -0.17
C LEU A 12 -12.23 -12.14 -0.93
N ILE A 13 -13.27 -12.89 -0.55
CA ILE A 13 -14.60 -12.82 -1.15
C ILE A 13 -15.57 -12.27 -0.10
N ASP A 14 -16.21 -11.15 -0.41
CA ASP A 14 -17.27 -10.54 0.40
C ASP A 14 -18.65 -10.85 -0.20
N ASN A 15 -18.94 -10.31 -1.39
CA ASN A 15 -20.18 -10.58 -2.11
C ASN A 15 -19.90 -11.05 -3.54
N VAL A 16 -20.79 -11.89 -4.05
CA VAL A 16 -20.80 -12.32 -5.45
C VAL A 16 -22.23 -12.20 -6.01
N THR A 17 -22.33 -11.89 -7.31
CA THR A 17 -23.63 -11.64 -7.97
C THR A 17 -24.34 -12.91 -8.40
N SER A 18 -23.65 -14.04 -8.48
CA SER A 18 -24.20 -15.36 -8.80
C SER A 18 -23.35 -16.46 -8.18
N PRO A 19 -23.96 -17.55 -7.71
CA PRO A 19 -23.21 -18.73 -7.24
C PRO A 19 -22.36 -19.40 -8.33
N ASP A 20 -22.74 -19.25 -9.61
CA ASP A 20 -22.03 -19.86 -10.76
C ASP A 20 -20.59 -19.33 -10.91
N ILE A 21 -20.30 -18.20 -10.29
CA ILE A 21 -18.96 -17.58 -10.31
C ILE A 21 -17.89 -18.51 -9.75
N GLU A 22 -18.23 -19.36 -8.79
CA GLU A 22 -17.34 -20.36 -8.22
C GLU A 22 -16.77 -21.30 -9.31
N GLU A 23 -17.66 -21.87 -10.11
CA GLU A 23 -17.25 -22.75 -11.22
C GLU A 23 -16.42 -22.00 -12.25
N LYS A 24 -16.82 -20.77 -12.59
CA LYS A 24 -16.12 -19.93 -13.57
C LYS A 24 -14.71 -19.56 -13.11
N ILE A 25 -14.54 -19.17 -11.85
CA ILE A 25 -13.22 -18.86 -11.28
C ILE A 25 -12.34 -20.13 -11.21
N ASN A 26 -12.92 -21.27 -10.87
CA ASN A 26 -12.16 -22.52 -10.78
C ASN A 26 -11.73 -23.08 -12.16
N ASN A 27 -12.45 -22.75 -13.23
CA ASN A 27 -12.16 -23.25 -14.58
C ASN A 27 -11.17 -22.36 -15.35
N GLY A 28 -10.90 -21.15 -14.89
CA GLY A 28 -10.04 -20.19 -15.62
C GLY A 28 -10.70 -19.60 -16.87
N GLY A 29 -9.92 -18.88 -17.66
CA GLY A 29 -10.32 -18.34 -18.98
C GLY A 29 -11.23 -17.12 -18.98
N MET A 30 -11.69 -16.62 -17.81
CA MET A 30 -12.46 -15.38 -17.76
C MET A 30 -11.56 -14.16 -18.02
N THR A 31 -12.10 -13.18 -18.72
CA THR A 31 -11.54 -11.83 -18.71
C THR A 31 -12.20 -11.04 -17.59
N PHE A 32 -11.38 -10.51 -16.68
CA PHE A 32 -11.84 -9.72 -15.54
C PHE A 32 -11.21 -8.32 -15.55
N TYR A 33 -11.86 -7.37 -14.86
CA TYR A 33 -11.25 -6.07 -14.67
C TYR A 33 -11.32 -5.57 -13.23
N ILE A 34 -10.34 -4.72 -12.91
CA ILE A 34 -10.27 -3.96 -11.67
C ILE A 34 -10.04 -2.50 -12.04
N GLY A 35 -10.79 -1.57 -11.44
CA GLY A 35 -10.67 -0.14 -11.67
C GLY A 35 -9.71 0.54 -10.71
N VAL A 36 -8.94 1.50 -11.20
CA VAL A 36 -8.08 2.38 -10.41
C VAL A 36 -8.26 3.83 -10.84
N ASP A 37 -8.78 4.67 -9.95
CA ASP A 37 -8.78 6.12 -10.17
C ASP A 37 -7.39 6.68 -9.85
N PRO A 38 -6.73 7.37 -10.80
CA PRO A 38 -5.35 7.82 -10.68
C PRO A 38 -5.25 9.11 -9.85
N THR A 39 -5.62 9.04 -8.57
CA THR A 39 -5.63 10.16 -7.62
C THR A 39 -4.24 10.52 -7.09
N GLY A 40 -3.22 9.77 -7.43
CA GLY A 40 -1.80 9.99 -7.13
C GLY A 40 -0.93 9.24 -8.13
N ASP A 41 0.34 9.59 -8.17
CA ASP A 41 1.37 9.05 -9.06
C ASP A 41 1.93 7.68 -8.59
N SER A 42 1.36 7.08 -7.56
CA SER A 42 1.70 5.74 -7.07
C SER A 42 0.47 5.03 -6.51
N LEU A 43 0.47 3.71 -6.59
CA LEU A 43 -0.38 2.85 -5.78
C LEU A 43 0.13 2.86 -4.32
N HIS A 44 -0.76 2.59 -3.38
CA HIS A 44 -0.42 2.39 -1.97
C HIS A 44 -0.81 0.98 -1.54
N ILE A 45 -0.40 0.58 -0.34
CA ILE A 45 -0.60 -0.79 0.17
C ILE A 45 -2.08 -1.22 0.21
N GLY A 46 -3.02 -0.30 0.31
CA GLY A 46 -4.46 -0.60 0.17
C GLY A 46 -4.82 -1.10 -1.23
N HIS A 47 -4.19 -0.56 -2.28
CA HIS A 47 -4.33 -1.07 -3.65
C HIS A 47 -3.58 -2.38 -3.87
N TYR A 48 -2.54 -2.66 -3.08
CA TYR A 48 -1.79 -3.90 -3.20
C TYR A 48 -2.68 -5.14 -3.09
N SER A 49 -3.54 -5.21 -2.07
CA SER A 49 -4.44 -6.34 -1.90
C SER A 49 -5.47 -6.46 -3.01
N SER A 50 -6.16 -5.36 -3.31
CA SER A 50 -7.32 -5.38 -4.22
C SER A 50 -6.94 -5.39 -5.70
N VAL A 51 -5.85 -4.71 -6.07
CA VAL A 51 -5.42 -4.59 -7.46
C VAL A 51 -4.30 -5.59 -7.76
N ILE A 52 -3.21 -5.55 -7.01
CA ILE A 52 -2.01 -6.33 -7.33
C ILE A 52 -2.15 -7.80 -6.93
N ALA A 53 -2.41 -8.09 -5.65
CA ALA A 53 -2.42 -9.45 -5.14
C ALA A 53 -3.62 -10.26 -5.70
N MET A 54 -4.80 -9.65 -5.81
CA MET A 54 -5.96 -10.30 -6.42
C MET A 54 -5.74 -10.57 -7.90
N CYS A 55 -5.21 -9.57 -8.64
CA CYS A 55 -4.88 -9.73 -10.05
C CYS A 55 -3.91 -10.89 -10.26
N LYS A 56 -2.81 -10.95 -9.47
CA LYS A 56 -1.83 -12.05 -9.53
C LYS A 56 -2.46 -13.42 -9.29
N ARG A 57 -3.32 -13.55 -8.26
CA ARG A 57 -4.00 -14.84 -7.98
C ARG A 57 -4.86 -15.33 -9.13
N LEU A 58 -5.60 -14.40 -9.75
CA LEU A 58 -6.46 -14.74 -10.88
C LEU A 58 -5.65 -15.03 -12.14
N ILE A 59 -4.55 -14.33 -12.39
CA ILE A 59 -3.61 -14.66 -13.47
C ILE A 59 -3.07 -16.08 -13.29
N ASP A 60 -2.63 -16.42 -12.08
CA ASP A 60 -2.13 -17.77 -11.76
C ASP A 60 -3.23 -18.84 -11.91
N GLY A 61 -4.48 -18.46 -11.73
CA GLY A 61 -5.66 -19.27 -12.02
C GLY A 61 -6.06 -19.36 -13.48
N GLY A 62 -5.28 -18.76 -14.40
CA GLY A 62 -5.53 -18.81 -15.84
C GLY A 62 -6.56 -17.81 -16.35
N HIS A 63 -6.79 -16.71 -15.63
CA HIS A 63 -7.69 -15.62 -16.05
C HIS A 63 -6.95 -14.46 -16.71
N ASN A 64 -7.64 -13.69 -17.54
CA ASN A 64 -7.09 -12.59 -18.33
C ASN A 64 -7.37 -11.24 -17.65
N PRO A 65 -6.35 -10.51 -17.16
CA PRO A 65 -6.53 -9.27 -16.44
C PRO A 65 -6.73 -8.07 -17.36
N ILE A 66 -7.63 -7.17 -16.97
CA ILE A 66 -7.69 -5.79 -17.45
C ILE A 66 -7.65 -4.87 -16.23
N ILE A 67 -6.77 -3.90 -16.24
CA ILE A 67 -6.81 -2.80 -15.28
C ILE A 67 -7.33 -1.57 -16.01
N ILE A 68 -8.47 -1.04 -15.55
CA ILE A 68 -9.00 0.20 -16.09
C ILE A 68 -8.44 1.38 -15.31
N ALA A 69 -7.76 2.27 -16.01
CA ALA A 69 -7.32 3.54 -15.46
C ALA A 69 -8.44 4.58 -15.65
N GLY A 70 -8.83 5.20 -14.55
CA GLY A 70 -9.89 6.20 -14.51
C GLY A 70 -9.47 7.56 -15.08
N GLY A 71 -9.08 7.64 -16.37
CA GLY A 71 -8.69 8.89 -17.00
C GLY A 71 -9.87 9.86 -17.17
N GLY A 72 -11.08 9.34 -17.34
CA GLY A 72 -12.33 10.12 -17.35
C GLY A 72 -12.95 10.20 -15.95
N THR A 73 -13.12 9.07 -15.28
CA THR A 73 -13.73 8.99 -13.94
C THR A 73 -12.88 9.67 -12.87
N GLY A 74 -11.55 9.66 -12.99
CA GLY A 74 -10.62 10.33 -12.06
C GLY A 74 -10.74 11.86 -12.06
N LEU A 75 -11.27 12.46 -13.13
CA LEU A 75 -11.58 13.89 -13.16
C LEU A 75 -12.76 14.27 -12.26
N ILE A 76 -13.64 13.32 -11.98
CA ILE A 76 -14.84 13.48 -11.16
C ILE A 76 -14.62 12.86 -9.77
N GLY A 77 -14.19 11.61 -9.73
CA GLY A 77 -13.94 10.80 -8.53
C GLY A 77 -15.20 10.18 -7.94
N ASP A 78 -15.04 8.93 -7.46
CA ASP A 78 -16.10 8.19 -6.77
C ASP A 78 -16.52 8.89 -5.47
N PRO A 79 -17.83 9.02 -5.16
CA PRO A 79 -18.31 9.70 -3.97
C PRO A 79 -17.69 9.17 -2.67
N LYS A 80 -17.14 10.07 -1.86
CA LYS A 80 -16.69 9.70 -0.50
C LYS A 80 -17.86 9.84 0.49
N PRO A 81 -17.88 9.01 1.54
CA PRO A 81 -18.97 9.06 2.53
C PRO A 81 -19.16 10.42 3.21
N ASN A 82 -18.09 11.20 3.39
CA ASN A 82 -18.09 12.36 4.28
C ASN A 82 -17.65 13.68 3.62
N ALA A 83 -17.20 13.68 2.36
CA ALA A 83 -16.70 14.88 1.70
C ALA A 83 -16.71 14.75 0.18
N GLU A 84 -16.83 15.87 -0.52
CA GLU A 84 -16.58 15.96 -1.95
C GLU A 84 -15.10 15.78 -2.27
N ARG A 85 -14.76 15.16 -3.41
CA ARG A 85 -13.37 15.02 -3.84
C ARG A 85 -12.85 16.33 -4.43
N ALA A 86 -11.60 16.66 -4.12
CA ALA A 86 -10.89 17.72 -4.84
C ALA A 86 -10.70 17.31 -6.31
N MET A 87 -11.03 18.20 -7.22
CA MET A 87 -10.83 17.99 -8.66
C MET A 87 -9.33 18.01 -8.99
N ILE A 88 -8.92 17.07 -9.83
CA ILE A 88 -7.54 16.90 -10.29
C ILE A 88 -7.48 17.39 -11.74
N SER A 89 -6.38 18.05 -12.15
CA SER A 89 -6.20 18.48 -13.54
C SER A 89 -6.03 17.27 -14.48
N LYS A 90 -6.40 17.47 -15.74
CA LYS A 90 -6.28 16.42 -16.77
C LYS A 90 -4.81 15.99 -16.95
N GLU A 91 -3.88 16.93 -16.89
CA GLU A 91 -2.44 16.69 -17.01
C GLU A 91 -1.94 15.82 -15.86
N ALA A 92 -2.37 16.11 -14.62
CA ALA A 92 -2.02 15.31 -13.44
C ALA A 92 -2.59 13.89 -13.54
N VAL A 93 -3.84 13.74 -14.00
CA VAL A 93 -4.45 12.42 -14.23
C VAL A 93 -3.64 11.60 -15.24
N LEU A 94 -3.26 12.19 -16.37
CA LEU A 94 -2.46 11.49 -17.40
C LEU A 94 -1.08 11.10 -16.88
N HIS A 95 -0.41 11.99 -16.15
CA HIS A 95 0.87 11.69 -15.49
C HIS A 95 0.74 10.51 -14.51
N ASN A 96 -0.27 10.55 -13.65
CA ASN A 96 -0.51 9.51 -12.65
C ASN A 96 -0.79 8.14 -13.32
N ILE A 97 -1.55 8.11 -14.42
CA ILE A 97 -1.80 6.89 -15.18
C ILE A 97 -0.50 6.25 -15.66
N GLU A 98 0.40 7.05 -16.25
CA GLU A 98 1.68 6.54 -16.74
C GLU A 98 2.57 6.01 -15.60
N CYS A 99 2.57 6.66 -14.44
CA CYS A 99 3.30 6.19 -13.26
C CYS A 99 2.73 4.87 -12.73
N ILE A 100 1.41 4.79 -12.57
CA ILE A 100 0.71 3.58 -12.09
C ILE A 100 0.92 2.42 -13.06
N LYS A 101 0.85 2.66 -14.37
CA LYS A 101 1.09 1.65 -15.40
C LYS A 101 2.49 1.03 -15.25
N LYS A 102 3.54 1.87 -15.22
CA LYS A 102 4.91 1.41 -15.01
C LYS A 102 5.07 0.59 -13.72
N GLN A 103 4.39 0.99 -12.67
CA GLN A 103 4.43 0.30 -11.38
C GLN A 103 3.75 -1.08 -11.45
N ILE A 104 2.58 -1.18 -12.09
CA ILE A 104 1.87 -2.45 -12.29
C ILE A 104 2.71 -3.42 -13.14
N ASP A 105 3.26 -2.95 -14.27
CA ASP A 105 4.11 -3.74 -15.15
C ASP A 105 5.34 -4.28 -14.41
N LYS A 106 5.99 -3.43 -13.60
CA LYS A 106 7.16 -3.81 -12.79
C LYS A 106 6.83 -4.88 -11.74
N ILE A 107 5.68 -4.76 -11.06
CA ILE A 107 5.33 -5.65 -9.95
C ILE A 107 4.75 -6.96 -10.45
N LEU A 108 3.79 -6.93 -11.36
CA LEU A 108 3.10 -8.16 -11.82
C LEU A 108 3.94 -8.98 -12.80
N LYS A 109 4.83 -8.35 -13.58
CA LYS A 109 5.68 -9.01 -14.60
C LYS A 109 4.88 -9.95 -15.51
N SER A 110 3.66 -9.56 -15.84
CA SER A 110 2.68 -10.32 -16.63
C SER A 110 2.07 -9.40 -17.67
N ASP A 111 1.54 -9.97 -18.74
CA ASP A 111 0.83 -9.21 -19.78
C ASP A 111 -0.54 -8.73 -19.26
N VAL A 112 -0.53 -7.61 -18.54
CA VAL A 112 -1.72 -6.97 -17.99
C VAL A 112 -2.16 -5.88 -18.95
N LYS A 113 -3.36 -6.04 -19.52
CA LYS A 113 -3.93 -4.99 -20.36
C LYS A 113 -4.37 -3.81 -19.51
N ILE A 114 -3.79 -2.64 -19.75
CA ILE A 114 -4.20 -1.39 -19.11
C ILE A 114 -4.99 -0.56 -20.12
N VAL A 115 -6.22 -0.20 -19.76
CA VAL A 115 -7.17 0.53 -20.60
C VAL A 115 -7.54 1.83 -19.91
N ASN A 116 -7.60 2.93 -20.68
CA ASN A 116 -7.98 4.24 -20.17
C ASN A 116 -9.46 4.52 -20.52
N ASN A 117 -10.32 4.73 -19.52
CA ASN A 117 -11.73 5.02 -19.78
C ASN A 117 -11.97 6.41 -20.40
N ALA A 118 -10.98 7.29 -20.39
CA ALA A 118 -11.02 8.53 -21.14
C ALA A 118 -11.27 8.31 -22.64
N ASP A 119 -10.84 7.16 -23.20
CA ASP A 119 -10.96 6.81 -24.61
C ASP A 119 -12.41 6.76 -25.11
N TRP A 120 -13.38 6.56 -24.22
CA TRP A 120 -14.80 6.57 -24.56
C TRP A 120 -15.60 7.59 -23.77
N LEU A 121 -15.21 7.94 -22.54
CA LEU A 121 -15.97 8.89 -21.73
C LEU A 121 -15.79 10.33 -22.20
N LEU A 122 -14.58 10.71 -22.65
CA LEU A 122 -14.32 12.08 -23.12
C LEU A 122 -14.81 12.35 -24.56
N GLU A 123 -15.05 11.30 -25.33
CA GLU A 123 -15.62 11.43 -26.67
C GLU A 123 -17.15 11.58 -26.67
N MET A 124 -17.80 11.22 -25.55
CA MET A 124 -19.24 11.22 -25.40
C MET A 124 -19.76 12.63 -25.11
N ASN A 125 -20.68 13.12 -25.94
CA ASN A 125 -21.36 14.38 -25.63
C ASN A 125 -22.50 14.19 -24.61
N ALA A 126 -22.92 15.29 -23.98
CA ALA A 126 -23.92 15.24 -22.91
C ALA A 126 -25.30 14.68 -23.37
N ILE A 127 -25.69 14.90 -24.62
CA ILE A 127 -26.98 14.41 -25.13
C ILE A 127 -26.92 12.91 -25.37
N ASP A 128 -25.82 12.40 -25.94
CA ASP A 128 -25.63 10.95 -26.12
C ASP A 128 -25.55 10.22 -24.76
N PHE A 129 -24.86 10.80 -23.79
CA PHE A 129 -24.83 10.27 -22.41
C PHE A 129 -26.24 10.12 -21.82
N LEU A 130 -27.05 11.15 -21.90
CA LEU A 130 -28.42 11.12 -21.34
C LEU A 130 -29.36 10.23 -22.14
N ARG A 131 -29.32 10.30 -23.46
CA ARG A 131 -30.21 9.57 -24.37
C ARG A 131 -29.90 8.08 -24.40
N ASP A 132 -28.64 7.71 -24.53
CA ASP A 132 -28.23 6.33 -24.81
C ASP A 132 -28.02 5.51 -23.55
N TYR A 133 -27.53 6.15 -22.48
CA TYR A 133 -27.25 5.48 -21.20
C TYR A 133 -28.17 5.93 -20.07
N GLY A 134 -28.40 7.24 -19.90
CA GLY A 134 -29.19 7.78 -18.80
C GLY A 134 -30.59 7.17 -18.67
N LYS A 135 -31.25 6.83 -19.80
CA LYS A 135 -32.55 6.17 -19.84
C LYS A 135 -32.60 4.81 -19.11
N PHE A 136 -31.48 4.15 -18.91
CA PHE A 136 -31.40 2.85 -18.25
C PHE A 136 -31.30 2.96 -16.72
N PHE A 137 -31.06 4.16 -16.18
CA PHE A 137 -30.85 4.38 -14.76
C PHE A 137 -32.09 5.00 -14.11
N ASN A 138 -32.75 4.22 -13.25
CA ASN A 138 -33.89 4.70 -12.47
C ASN A 138 -33.38 5.49 -11.26
N ILE A 139 -33.84 6.72 -11.09
CA ILE A 139 -33.41 7.62 -10.01
C ILE A 139 -33.66 7.02 -8.61
N ASN A 140 -34.84 6.40 -8.39
CA ASN A 140 -35.16 5.79 -7.09
C ASN A 140 -34.17 4.66 -6.76
N TYR A 141 -33.79 3.87 -7.76
CA TYR A 141 -32.77 2.83 -7.59
C TYR A 141 -31.39 3.43 -7.26
N MET A 142 -30.99 4.49 -7.94
CA MET A 142 -29.72 5.17 -7.66
C MET A 142 -29.71 5.77 -6.24
N LEU A 143 -30.81 6.40 -5.82
CA LEU A 143 -30.97 6.97 -4.46
C LEU A 143 -30.97 5.89 -3.37
N SER A 144 -31.35 4.66 -3.69
CA SER A 144 -31.35 3.54 -2.72
C SER A 144 -29.96 2.96 -2.41
N LYS A 145 -28.93 3.30 -3.20
CA LYS A 145 -27.57 2.80 -2.98
C LYS A 145 -26.97 3.38 -1.71
N ASP A 146 -26.29 2.56 -0.92
CA ASP A 146 -25.76 2.94 0.40
C ASP A 146 -24.83 4.15 0.36
N THR A 147 -23.95 4.21 -0.66
CA THR A 147 -23.03 5.34 -0.86
C THR A 147 -23.76 6.66 -1.11
N VAL A 148 -24.84 6.61 -1.91
CA VAL A 148 -25.67 7.78 -2.20
C VAL A 148 -26.56 8.12 -1.00
N LYS A 149 -27.22 7.13 -0.41
CA LYS A 149 -28.13 7.30 0.73
C LYS A 149 -27.48 8.01 1.90
N ARG A 150 -26.23 7.66 2.24
CA ARG A 150 -25.46 8.32 3.32
C ARG A 150 -25.14 9.79 3.04
N ARG A 151 -25.19 10.21 1.78
CA ARG A 151 -24.90 11.58 1.36
C ARG A 151 -26.14 12.44 1.17
N LEU A 152 -27.36 11.86 1.18
CA LEU A 152 -28.59 12.63 0.93
C LEU A 152 -28.81 13.75 1.96
N ASP A 153 -28.48 13.51 3.24
CA ASP A 153 -28.68 14.48 4.31
C ASP A 153 -27.65 15.62 4.32
N ILE A 154 -26.42 15.34 3.86
CA ILE A 154 -25.31 16.31 3.81
C ILE A 154 -25.12 16.92 2.42
N GLY A 155 -25.82 16.42 1.42
CA GLY A 155 -25.75 16.83 0.03
C GLY A 155 -24.80 15.98 -0.80
N ILE A 156 -25.22 15.72 -2.03
CA ILE A 156 -24.42 15.08 -3.08
C ILE A 156 -24.57 15.90 -4.35
N THR A 157 -23.47 16.23 -5.02
CA THR A 157 -23.52 16.93 -6.30
C THR A 157 -23.99 15.99 -7.41
N TYR A 158 -24.56 16.54 -8.48
CA TYR A 158 -24.93 15.74 -9.66
C TYR A 158 -23.70 15.05 -10.27
N THR A 159 -22.55 15.69 -10.21
CA THR A 159 -21.26 15.14 -10.66
C THR A 159 -20.94 13.83 -9.94
N GLU A 160 -20.94 13.84 -8.60
CA GLU A 160 -20.70 12.63 -7.80
C GLU A 160 -21.81 11.59 -7.99
N PHE A 161 -23.08 12.02 -8.05
CA PHE A 161 -24.23 11.14 -8.27
C PHE A 161 -24.16 10.40 -9.60
N SER A 162 -23.64 11.04 -10.65
CA SER A 162 -23.50 10.45 -11.98
C SER A 162 -22.34 9.46 -12.12
N TYR A 163 -21.39 9.42 -11.16
CA TYR A 163 -20.23 8.53 -11.21
C TYR A 163 -20.61 7.06 -11.45
N MET A 164 -21.66 6.57 -10.78
CA MET A 164 -22.17 5.21 -10.95
C MET A 164 -22.51 4.88 -12.41
N ILE A 165 -23.05 5.86 -13.16
CA ILE A 165 -23.40 5.68 -14.57
C ILE A 165 -22.12 5.52 -15.41
N LEU A 166 -21.10 6.35 -15.13
CA LEU A 166 -19.82 6.30 -15.86
C LEU A 166 -19.11 4.95 -15.66
N GLN A 167 -19.03 4.47 -14.43
CA GLN A 167 -18.43 3.15 -14.14
C GLN A 167 -19.26 2.01 -14.74
N SER A 168 -20.58 2.15 -14.83
CA SER A 168 -21.44 1.17 -15.52
C SER A 168 -21.15 1.13 -17.02
N ILE A 169 -20.92 2.29 -17.65
CA ILE A 169 -20.51 2.39 -19.05
C ILE A 169 -19.13 1.74 -19.24
N ASP A 170 -18.20 1.91 -18.32
CA ASP A 170 -16.90 1.24 -18.37
C ASP A 170 -17.06 -0.27 -18.46
N TYR A 171 -17.89 -0.88 -17.61
CA TYR A 171 -18.12 -2.32 -17.66
C TYR A 171 -18.75 -2.75 -18.98
N LEU A 172 -19.76 -2.02 -19.46
CA LEU A 172 -20.37 -2.28 -20.77
C LEU A 172 -19.33 -2.21 -21.91
N LYS A 173 -18.49 -1.18 -21.92
CA LYS A 173 -17.44 -1.02 -22.95
C LYS A 173 -16.38 -2.11 -22.88
N LEU A 174 -15.99 -2.53 -21.68
CA LEU A 174 -15.06 -3.64 -21.51
C LEU A 174 -15.68 -4.98 -21.94
N TYR A 175 -16.97 -5.20 -21.65
CA TYR A 175 -17.71 -6.36 -22.14
C TYR A 175 -17.75 -6.39 -23.67
N GLU A 176 -18.15 -5.29 -24.30
CA GLU A 176 -18.28 -5.20 -25.75
C GLU A 176 -16.94 -5.32 -26.50
N LYS A 177 -15.87 -4.67 -25.98
CA LYS A 177 -14.59 -4.59 -26.69
C LYS A 177 -13.64 -5.75 -26.38
N TYR A 178 -13.71 -6.31 -25.18
CA TYR A 178 -12.72 -7.27 -24.67
C TYR A 178 -13.34 -8.55 -24.12
N ASN A 179 -14.64 -8.76 -24.27
CA ASN A 179 -15.36 -9.89 -23.67
C ASN A 179 -15.08 -10.02 -22.16
N CYS A 180 -15.00 -8.86 -21.47
CA CYS A 180 -14.78 -8.81 -20.03
C CYS A 180 -16.07 -9.21 -19.32
N THR A 181 -16.04 -10.32 -18.58
CA THR A 181 -17.21 -10.92 -17.95
C THR A 181 -17.21 -10.86 -16.43
N LEU A 182 -16.15 -10.35 -15.81
CA LEU A 182 -16.05 -10.22 -14.34
C LEU A 182 -15.53 -8.85 -13.95
N GLN A 183 -16.28 -8.15 -13.10
CA GLN A 183 -15.82 -6.95 -12.40
C GLN A 183 -15.47 -7.28 -10.95
N ILE A 184 -14.30 -6.80 -10.50
CA ILE A 184 -13.83 -6.95 -9.12
C ILE A 184 -13.60 -5.58 -8.51
N GLY A 185 -14.03 -5.40 -7.26
CA GLY A 185 -13.82 -4.16 -6.51
C GLY A 185 -13.84 -4.36 -5.01
N GLY A 186 -13.63 -3.28 -4.25
CA GLY A 186 -13.85 -3.28 -2.82
C GLY A 186 -15.33 -3.40 -2.46
N GLN A 187 -15.63 -3.72 -1.22
CA GLN A 187 -17.01 -3.83 -0.71
C GLN A 187 -17.86 -2.56 -0.97
N ASP A 188 -17.24 -1.40 -0.92
CA ASP A 188 -17.85 -0.11 -1.23
C ASP A 188 -18.30 0.02 -2.69
N GLN A 189 -17.76 -0.80 -3.60
CA GLN A 189 -18.05 -0.81 -5.03
C GLN A 189 -19.28 -1.67 -5.40
N TRP A 190 -19.90 -2.37 -4.46
CA TRP A 190 -21.03 -3.27 -4.76
C TRP A 190 -22.16 -2.59 -5.54
N GLY A 191 -22.50 -1.36 -5.17
CA GLY A 191 -23.52 -0.57 -5.87
C GLY A 191 -23.17 -0.26 -7.31
N ASN A 192 -21.94 0.12 -7.57
CA ASN A 192 -21.45 0.43 -8.92
C ASN A 192 -21.37 -0.85 -9.79
N ILE A 193 -20.84 -1.95 -9.22
CA ILE A 193 -20.73 -3.25 -9.90
C ILE A 193 -22.11 -3.76 -10.34
N THR A 194 -23.07 -3.80 -9.44
CA THR A 194 -24.43 -4.26 -9.74
C THR A 194 -25.14 -3.37 -10.73
N SER A 195 -24.85 -2.07 -10.75
CA SER A 195 -25.39 -1.14 -11.75
C SER A 195 -24.83 -1.38 -13.14
N GLY A 196 -23.51 -1.71 -13.23
CA GLY A 196 -22.87 -2.09 -14.48
C GLY A 196 -23.46 -3.36 -15.09
N LEU A 197 -23.66 -4.39 -14.26
CA LEU A 197 -24.32 -5.64 -14.68
C LEU A 197 -25.75 -5.39 -15.19
N GLU A 198 -26.51 -4.54 -14.50
CA GLU A 198 -27.85 -4.20 -14.93
C GLU A 198 -27.88 -3.43 -16.25
N LEU A 199 -26.88 -2.54 -16.48
CA LEU A 199 -26.75 -1.85 -17.77
C LEU A 199 -26.46 -2.85 -18.90
N ILE A 200 -25.51 -3.78 -18.71
CA ILE A 200 -25.18 -4.80 -19.70
C ILE A 200 -26.43 -5.65 -20.03
N ARG A 201 -27.18 -6.07 -19.01
CA ARG A 201 -28.42 -6.83 -19.17
C ARG A 201 -29.48 -6.06 -19.97
N LYS A 202 -29.64 -4.76 -19.72
CA LYS A 202 -30.60 -3.92 -20.44
C LYS A 202 -30.22 -3.68 -21.89
N VAL A 203 -28.94 -3.66 -22.22
CA VAL A 203 -28.43 -3.44 -23.57
C VAL A 203 -28.38 -4.75 -24.38
N HIS A 204 -27.89 -5.84 -23.77
CA HIS A 204 -27.62 -7.11 -24.49
C HIS A 204 -28.59 -8.25 -24.15
N GLY A 205 -29.54 -8.05 -23.23
CA GLY A 205 -30.48 -9.08 -22.78
C GLY A 205 -30.05 -9.81 -21.53
N VAL A 206 -30.90 -10.75 -21.09
CA VAL A 206 -30.72 -11.42 -19.79
C VAL A 206 -29.70 -12.55 -19.78
N ASP A 207 -29.34 -13.07 -20.94
CA ASP A 207 -28.44 -14.22 -21.07
C ASP A 207 -26.94 -13.84 -21.09
N THR A 208 -26.62 -12.65 -20.59
CA THR A 208 -25.23 -12.21 -20.47
C THR A 208 -24.56 -12.90 -19.27
N ASN A 209 -23.49 -13.65 -19.53
CA ASN A 209 -22.70 -14.32 -18.50
C ASN A 209 -21.71 -13.36 -17.85
N CYS A 210 -22.22 -12.28 -17.22
CA CYS A 210 -21.43 -11.27 -16.54
C CYS A 210 -21.59 -11.37 -15.02
N TYR A 211 -20.50 -11.15 -14.30
CA TYR A 211 -20.39 -11.37 -12.88
C TYR A 211 -19.74 -10.17 -12.17
N GLY A 212 -20.04 -10.04 -10.89
CA GLY A 212 -19.38 -9.11 -9.98
C GLY A 212 -18.94 -9.81 -8.73
N LEU A 213 -17.77 -9.42 -8.22
CA LEU A 213 -17.19 -9.89 -6.97
C LEU A 213 -16.68 -8.70 -6.18
N THR A 214 -16.99 -8.64 -4.88
CA THR A 214 -16.39 -7.66 -3.98
C THR A 214 -15.49 -8.32 -2.97
N MET A 215 -14.47 -7.56 -2.55
CA MET A 215 -13.51 -7.92 -1.52
C MET A 215 -13.75 -7.07 -0.28
N PRO A 216 -13.60 -7.64 0.94
CA PRO A 216 -13.68 -6.85 2.15
C PRO A 216 -12.50 -5.88 2.23
N LEU A 217 -12.74 -4.71 2.81
CA LEU A 217 -11.68 -3.75 3.10
C LEU A 217 -10.76 -4.29 4.19
N ILE A 218 -9.47 -4.04 4.05
CA ILE A 218 -8.48 -4.38 5.07
C ILE A 218 -8.43 -3.24 6.10
N THR A 219 -8.57 -3.58 7.37
CA THR A 219 -8.55 -2.65 8.49
C THR A 219 -7.54 -3.07 9.55
N ARG A 220 -7.08 -2.10 10.34
CA ARG A 220 -6.34 -2.34 11.58
C ARG A 220 -7.28 -2.87 12.67
N ALA A 221 -6.72 -3.28 13.82
CA ALA A 221 -7.50 -3.80 14.94
C ALA A 221 -8.50 -2.77 15.49
N ASP A 222 -8.15 -1.48 15.44
CA ASP A 222 -9.02 -0.36 15.85
C ASP A 222 -10.09 0.00 14.81
N GLY A 223 -10.19 -0.74 13.69
CA GLY A 223 -11.14 -0.49 12.60
C GLY A 223 -10.71 0.61 11.62
N THR A 224 -9.59 1.27 11.84
CA THR A 224 -9.05 2.25 10.90
C THR A 224 -8.51 1.59 9.64
N LYS A 225 -8.37 2.39 8.56
CA LYS A 225 -7.88 1.86 7.28
C LYS A 225 -6.44 1.39 7.39
N PHE A 226 -6.17 0.16 6.94
CA PHE A 226 -4.84 -0.38 6.77
C PHE A 226 -4.03 0.44 5.74
N GLY A 227 -2.71 0.54 5.96
CA GLY A 227 -1.80 1.20 5.01
C GLY A 227 -1.60 2.69 5.25
N LYS A 228 -1.90 3.17 6.45
CA LYS A 228 -1.46 4.49 6.91
C LYS A 228 -0.45 4.35 8.05
N SER A 229 0.61 5.18 8.01
CA SER A 229 1.57 5.31 9.11
C SER A 229 0.89 5.89 10.36
N GLU A 230 1.59 5.90 11.49
CA GLU A 230 1.12 6.56 12.72
C GLU A 230 0.91 8.07 12.51
N THR A 231 1.66 8.69 11.60
CA THR A 231 1.50 10.09 11.20
C THR A 231 0.37 10.32 10.19
N GLY A 232 -0.33 9.26 9.77
CA GLY A 232 -1.44 9.33 8.83
C GLY A 232 -1.05 9.34 7.34
N GLU A 233 0.24 9.23 7.04
CA GLU A 233 0.75 9.15 5.66
C GLU A 233 0.45 7.79 5.05
N SER A 234 0.18 7.76 3.73
CA SER A 234 -0.04 6.52 2.99
C SER A 234 1.26 5.75 2.80
N LEU A 235 1.20 4.43 2.97
CA LEU A 235 2.30 3.52 2.63
C LEU A 235 2.27 3.26 1.13
N TRP A 236 3.15 3.94 0.41
CA TRP A 236 3.21 3.89 -1.06
C TRP A 236 3.95 2.64 -1.54
N LEU A 237 3.57 2.13 -2.72
CA LEU A 237 4.32 1.05 -3.37
C LEU A 237 5.54 1.58 -4.15
N ASP A 238 5.67 2.88 -4.30
CA ASP A 238 6.85 3.52 -4.87
C ASP A 238 7.95 3.61 -3.80
N ILE A 239 9.11 3.05 -4.09
CA ILE A 239 10.25 2.98 -3.17
C ILE A 239 10.82 4.37 -2.82
N GLU A 240 10.70 5.35 -3.75
CA GLU A 240 11.14 6.73 -3.52
C GLU A 240 10.22 7.49 -2.54
N LYS A 241 8.96 7.03 -2.39
CA LYS A 241 7.97 7.62 -1.47
C LYS A 241 7.93 6.90 -0.13
N THR A 242 8.04 5.58 -0.15
CA THR A 242 8.10 4.74 1.05
C THR A 242 9.19 3.70 0.84
N SER A 243 10.29 3.87 1.53
CA SER A 243 11.42 2.95 1.40
C SER A 243 11.09 1.54 1.90
N SER A 244 11.84 0.55 1.45
CA SER A 244 11.70 -0.84 1.90
C SER A 244 11.90 -0.96 3.41
N TYR A 245 12.78 -0.14 4.00
CA TYR A 245 12.96 -0.06 5.44
C TYR A 245 11.70 0.45 6.17
N GLN A 246 11.09 1.56 5.70
CA GLN A 246 9.85 2.07 6.27
C GLN A 246 8.71 1.06 6.15
N MET A 247 8.61 0.38 5.01
CA MET A 247 7.63 -0.68 4.78
C MET A 247 7.87 -1.87 5.72
N TYR A 248 9.12 -2.26 5.94
CA TYR A 248 9.48 -3.30 6.90
C TYR A 248 9.08 -2.94 8.32
N GLN A 249 9.37 -1.70 8.75
CA GLN A 249 8.97 -1.21 10.09
C GLN A 249 7.45 -1.22 10.26
N TYR A 250 6.71 -0.90 9.23
CA TYR A 250 5.24 -0.96 9.26
C TYR A 250 4.75 -2.40 9.49
N PHE A 251 5.26 -3.36 8.74
CA PHE A 251 4.79 -4.76 8.84
C PHE A 251 5.29 -5.47 10.10
N ILE A 252 6.53 -5.20 10.54
CA ILE A 252 7.05 -5.83 11.75
C ILE A 252 6.30 -5.36 13.00
N ASN A 253 5.64 -4.20 12.96
CA ASN A 253 4.82 -3.65 14.03
C ASN A 253 3.31 -3.94 13.84
N ALA A 254 2.93 -4.81 12.89
CA ALA A 254 1.53 -5.24 12.74
C ALA A 254 1.02 -5.90 14.03
N GLU A 255 -0.24 -5.62 14.35
CA GLU A 255 -0.91 -6.14 15.54
C GLU A 255 -1.04 -7.68 15.47
N ASP A 256 -0.81 -8.37 16.58
CA ASP A 256 -0.88 -9.83 16.67
C ASP A 256 -2.27 -10.36 16.28
N GLU A 257 -3.32 -9.62 16.63
CA GLU A 257 -4.72 -9.95 16.30
C GLU A 257 -5.00 -9.90 14.79
N LYS A 258 -4.19 -9.18 14.01
CA LYS A 258 -4.43 -8.92 12.58
C LYS A 258 -3.43 -9.58 11.65
N VAL A 259 -2.25 -9.92 12.12
CA VAL A 259 -1.15 -10.37 11.25
C VAL A 259 -1.51 -11.62 10.43
N ILE A 260 -2.29 -12.56 10.99
CA ILE A 260 -2.73 -13.75 10.26
C ILE A 260 -3.72 -13.38 9.14
N GLU A 261 -4.63 -12.44 9.40
CA GLU A 261 -5.50 -11.89 8.34
C GLU A 261 -4.68 -11.25 7.23
N TYR A 262 -3.64 -10.46 7.59
CA TYR A 262 -2.76 -9.83 6.61
C TYR A 262 -1.96 -10.86 5.81
N LEU A 263 -1.43 -11.90 6.43
CA LEU A 263 -0.75 -13.00 5.74
C LEU A 263 -1.66 -13.66 4.71
N LYS A 264 -2.91 -13.98 5.07
CA LYS A 264 -3.89 -14.56 4.16
C LYS A 264 -4.18 -13.65 2.95
N LYS A 265 -4.35 -12.35 3.17
CA LYS A 265 -4.78 -11.41 2.13
C LYS A 265 -3.63 -10.87 1.28
N LEU A 266 -2.46 -10.64 1.88
CA LEU A 266 -1.36 -9.91 1.26
C LEU A 266 -0.22 -10.80 0.76
N THR A 267 -0.15 -12.08 1.16
CA THR A 267 0.94 -12.97 0.77
C THR A 267 0.47 -14.12 -0.11
N PHE A 268 1.42 -14.79 -0.76
CA PHE A 268 1.16 -15.98 -1.57
C PHE A 268 1.57 -17.28 -0.86
N LEU A 269 1.85 -17.21 0.44
CA LEU A 269 2.13 -18.37 1.27
C LEU A 269 0.97 -19.39 1.22
N SER A 270 1.31 -20.66 1.29
CA SER A 270 0.33 -21.75 1.36
C SER A 270 -0.48 -21.68 2.67
N ARG A 271 -1.56 -22.43 2.71
CA ARG A 271 -2.38 -22.55 3.91
C ARG A 271 -1.57 -23.13 5.07
N GLU A 272 -0.80 -24.16 4.80
CA GLU A 272 0.04 -24.87 5.77
C GLU A 272 1.09 -23.93 6.37
N GLU A 273 1.80 -23.13 5.54
CA GLU A 273 2.78 -22.15 6.01
C GLU A 273 2.13 -21.08 6.91
N ILE A 274 0.92 -20.62 6.57
CA ILE A 274 0.21 -19.61 7.39
C ILE A 274 -0.26 -20.22 8.70
N GLU A 275 -0.77 -21.47 8.70
CA GLU A 275 -1.19 -22.19 9.91
C GLU A 275 0.02 -22.46 10.86
N GLU A 276 1.20 -22.77 10.32
CA GLU A 276 2.44 -22.88 11.11
C GLU A 276 2.84 -21.55 11.75
N LEU A 277 2.72 -20.43 11.01
CA LEU A 277 2.97 -19.09 11.55
C LEU A 277 1.94 -18.69 12.63
N GLU A 278 0.69 -19.11 12.51
CA GLU A 278 -0.34 -18.91 13.52
C GLU A 278 -0.05 -19.69 14.81
N VAL A 279 0.45 -20.92 14.69
CA VAL A 279 0.91 -21.72 15.84
C VAL A 279 2.11 -21.04 16.52
N SER A 280 3.07 -20.53 15.74
CA SER A 280 4.23 -19.79 16.28
C SER A 280 3.80 -18.50 16.99
N LEU A 281 2.84 -17.76 16.41
CA LEU A 281 2.29 -16.55 17.01
C LEU A 281 1.65 -16.81 18.38
N ASN A 282 0.88 -17.92 18.48
CA ASN A 282 0.18 -18.29 19.72
C ASN A 282 1.15 -18.77 20.82
N ASN A 283 2.25 -19.43 20.45
CA ASN A 283 3.18 -20.03 21.41
C ASN A 283 4.32 -19.06 21.80
N GLU A 284 4.82 -18.26 20.87
CA GLU A 284 6.01 -17.43 21.02
C GLU A 284 5.85 -16.08 20.31
N PRO A 285 4.86 -15.25 20.70
CA PRO A 285 4.52 -13.99 20.01
C PRO A 285 5.70 -13.01 19.99
N GLU A 286 6.60 -13.05 20.98
CA GLU A 286 7.77 -12.18 21.06
C GLU A 286 8.78 -12.42 19.94
N LYS A 287 8.77 -13.60 19.28
CA LYS A 287 9.62 -13.89 18.12
C LYS A 287 9.17 -13.16 16.86
N ARG A 288 7.91 -12.72 16.82
CA ARG A 288 7.27 -12.00 15.71
C ARG A 288 7.47 -12.68 14.35
N MET A 289 7.39 -14.02 14.33
CA MET A 289 7.64 -14.80 13.12
C MET A 289 6.61 -14.51 12.02
N ALA A 290 5.34 -14.34 12.39
CA ALA A 290 4.27 -13.99 11.46
C ALA A 290 4.49 -12.60 10.82
N GLN A 291 4.88 -11.60 11.61
CA GLN A 291 5.17 -10.25 11.13
C GLN A 291 6.41 -10.21 10.23
N LYS A 292 7.45 -10.96 10.59
CA LYS A 292 8.67 -11.11 9.77
C LYS A 292 8.34 -11.76 8.42
N ALA A 293 7.52 -12.82 8.42
CA ALA A 293 7.06 -13.47 7.20
C ALA A 293 6.24 -12.51 6.33
N LEU A 294 5.31 -11.75 6.93
CA LEU A 294 4.51 -10.75 6.23
C LEU A 294 5.40 -9.70 5.55
N ALA A 295 6.36 -9.13 6.28
CA ALA A 295 7.29 -8.15 5.74
C ALA A 295 8.14 -8.73 4.60
N ARG A 296 8.69 -9.95 4.79
CA ARG A 296 9.48 -10.64 3.78
C ARG A 296 8.71 -10.83 2.49
N GLU A 297 7.52 -11.43 2.58
CA GLU A 297 6.73 -11.79 1.40
C GLU A 297 6.28 -10.54 0.62
N VAL A 298 5.75 -9.54 1.31
CA VAL A 298 5.21 -8.34 0.65
C VAL A 298 6.33 -7.51 0.03
N ILE A 299 7.42 -7.24 0.76
CA ILE A 299 8.53 -6.43 0.24
C ILE A 299 9.24 -7.15 -0.89
N THR A 300 9.50 -8.46 -0.75
CA THR A 300 10.14 -9.24 -1.81
C THR A 300 9.31 -9.24 -3.09
N PHE A 301 7.99 -9.32 -2.96
CA PHE A 301 7.11 -9.30 -4.13
C PHE A 301 7.07 -7.93 -4.83
N ILE A 302 7.05 -6.83 -4.07
CA ILE A 302 6.94 -5.47 -4.61
C ILE A 302 8.31 -4.95 -5.11
N HIS A 303 9.36 -5.09 -4.30
CA HIS A 303 10.66 -4.45 -4.50
C HIS A 303 11.79 -5.41 -4.83
N GLY A 304 11.59 -6.70 -4.57
CA GLY A 304 12.62 -7.72 -4.76
C GLY A 304 13.34 -8.11 -3.48
N LYS A 305 14.06 -9.24 -3.56
CA LYS A 305 14.74 -9.85 -2.41
C LYS A 305 15.85 -8.95 -1.84
N GLU A 306 16.59 -8.26 -2.70
CA GLU A 306 17.71 -7.39 -2.30
C GLU A 306 17.22 -6.24 -1.41
N GLU A 307 16.08 -5.63 -1.74
CA GLU A 307 15.47 -4.56 -0.95
C GLU A 307 14.94 -5.05 0.40
N TYR A 308 14.38 -6.28 0.44
CA TYR A 308 14.02 -6.90 1.71
C TYR A 308 15.25 -7.13 2.60
N GLU A 309 16.34 -7.70 2.04
CA GLU A 309 17.59 -7.96 2.77
C GLU A 309 18.23 -6.66 3.27
N LYS A 310 18.17 -5.58 2.47
CA LYS A 310 18.60 -4.24 2.87
C LYS A 310 17.80 -3.75 4.10
N ALA A 311 16.47 -3.81 4.04
CA ALA A 311 15.60 -3.39 5.13
C ALA A 311 15.83 -4.21 6.42
N LEU A 312 16.10 -5.51 6.28
CA LEU A 312 16.43 -6.40 7.39
C LEU A 312 17.76 -6.00 8.05
N ARG A 313 18.85 -5.84 7.26
CA ARG A 313 20.16 -5.38 7.77
C ARG A 313 20.04 -4.06 8.52
N MET A 314 19.35 -3.08 7.96
CA MET A 314 19.14 -1.77 8.61
C MET A 314 18.40 -1.92 9.94
N THR A 315 17.41 -2.80 10.01
CA THR A 315 16.66 -3.07 11.24
C THR A 315 17.55 -3.75 12.28
N GLU A 316 18.30 -4.78 11.89
CA GLU A 316 19.21 -5.50 12.77
C GLU A 316 20.34 -4.59 13.31
N ALA A 317 20.85 -3.69 12.47
CA ALA A 317 21.86 -2.70 12.89
C ALA A 317 21.35 -1.78 13.99
N LEU A 318 20.09 -1.35 13.94
CA LEU A 318 19.48 -0.56 15.03
C LEU A 318 19.35 -1.36 16.33
N PHE A 319 18.96 -2.63 16.25
CA PHE A 319 18.79 -3.49 17.42
C PHE A 319 20.12 -3.83 18.09
N SER A 320 21.10 -4.24 17.30
CA SER A 320 22.46 -4.59 17.78
C SER A 320 23.30 -3.36 18.08
N SER A 321 22.92 -2.19 17.57
CA SER A 321 23.72 -0.97 17.52
C SER A 321 25.06 -1.17 16.77
N SER A 322 25.09 -2.08 15.78
CA SER A 322 26.24 -2.37 14.94
C SER A 322 26.00 -1.79 13.54
N PHE A 323 26.57 -0.62 13.27
CA PHE A 323 26.33 0.13 12.05
C PHE A 323 27.44 -0.02 10.99
N ASN A 324 28.52 -0.69 11.32
CA ASN A 324 29.69 -0.84 10.43
C ASN A 324 29.41 -1.70 9.20
N GLU A 325 28.37 -2.53 9.23
CA GLU A 325 27.95 -3.37 8.11
C GLU A 325 27.06 -2.64 7.09
N LEU A 326 26.55 -1.46 7.47
CA LEU A 326 25.72 -0.64 6.61
C LEU A 326 26.61 0.18 5.64
N ASN A 327 26.16 0.30 4.38
CA ASN A 327 26.77 1.23 3.45
C ASN A 327 26.32 2.68 3.69
N LEU A 328 26.90 3.65 2.98
CA LEU A 328 26.59 5.06 3.17
C LEU A 328 25.12 5.40 2.90
N GLU A 329 24.52 4.81 1.87
CA GLU A 329 23.13 5.05 1.49
C GLU A 329 22.18 4.50 2.56
N GLU A 330 22.47 3.31 3.10
CA GLU A 330 21.70 2.69 4.19
C GLU A 330 21.75 3.53 5.47
N ILE A 331 22.92 4.11 5.80
CA ILE A 331 23.07 5.03 6.94
C ILE A 331 22.27 6.32 6.71
N GLU A 332 22.39 6.91 5.51
CA GLU A 332 21.68 8.15 5.18
C GLU A 332 20.16 7.97 5.19
N GLU A 333 19.67 6.82 4.72
CA GLU A 333 18.26 6.45 4.77
C GLU A 333 17.78 6.21 6.21
N LEU A 334 18.51 5.42 6.99
CA LEU A 334 18.18 5.06 8.37
C LEU A 334 18.01 6.31 9.25
N PHE A 335 18.89 7.29 9.05
CA PHE A 335 18.92 8.52 9.83
C PHE A 335 18.40 9.74 9.04
N LYS A 336 17.58 9.54 8.00
CA LYS A 336 17.05 10.61 7.14
C LYS A 336 16.33 11.69 7.94
N ASN A 337 15.58 11.29 8.96
CA ASN A 337 14.75 12.18 9.77
C ASN A 337 15.43 12.67 11.05
N TYR A 338 16.72 12.37 11.23
CA TYR A 338 17.50 12.83 12.37
C TYR A 338 18.32 14.06 12.00
N ASP A 339 18.45 15.01 12.95
CA ASP A 339 19.30 16.17 12.77
C ASP A 339 20.77 15.73 12.66
N LYS A 340 21.43 16.16 11.58
CA LYS A 340 22.85 15.90 11.36
C LYS A 340 23.65 17.02 12.06
N ILE A 341 24.50 16.61 13.00
CA ILE A 341 25.43 17.50 13.71
C ILE A 341 26.81 17.45 13.05
N GLU A 342 27.54 18.56 13.07
CA GLU A 342 28.92 18.60 12.57
C GLU A 342 29.88 18.23 13.71
N VAL A 343 30.81 17.33 13.41
CA VAL A 343 31.79 16.82 14.37
C VAL A 343 33.20 16.94 13.78
N GLU A 344 34.12 17.42 14.58
CA GLU A 344 35.53 17.58 14.17
C GLU A 344 36.36 16.35 14.58
N LEU A 345 37.15 15.85 13.64
CA LEU A 345 38.15 14.84 13.90
C LEU A 345 39.18 15.35 14.92
N GLY A 346 39.56 14.51 15.88
CA GLY A 346 40.46 14.91 16.95
C GLY A 346 39.84 15.70 18.10
N SER A 347 38.52 15.97 18.05
CA SER A 347 37.85 16.64 19.17
C SER A 347 37.66 15.71 20.36
N ASN A 348 37.67 16.31 21.58
CA ASN A 348 37.36 15.58 22.79
C ASN A 348 35.85 15.30 22.89
N LEU A 349 35.48 14.07 23.21
CA LEU A 349 34.05 13.64 23.24
C LEU A 349 33.22 14.49 24.21
N LEU A 350 33.72 14.81 25.38
CA LEU A 350 33.02 15.62 26.41
C LEU A 350 32.68 16.99 25.84
N GLN A 351 33.67 17.65 25.22
CA GLN A 351 33.50 18.97 24.62
C GLN A 351 32.52 18.90 23.43
N MET A 352 32.64 17.89 22.54
CA MET A 352 31.75 17.67 21.42
C MET A 352 30.28 17.49 21.85
N LEU A 353 30.02 16.69 22.89
CA LEU A 353 28.66 16.49 23.44
C LEU A 353 28.01 17.81 23.89
N GLN A 354 28.82 18.72 24.46
CA GLN A 354 28.31 20.05 24.82
C GLN A 354 28.08 20.96 23.61
N ASP A 355 29.04 21.01 22.70
CA ASP A 355 28.99 21.92 21.53
C ASP A 355 27.82 21.57 20.60
N THR A 356 27.52 20.30 20.48
CA THR A 356 26.39 19.79 19.69
C THR A 356 25.05 19.76 20.44
N LYS A 357 25.02 20.23 21.68
CA LYS A 357 23.85 20.23 22.58
C LYS A 357 23.25 18.87 22.88
N ILE A 358 24.01 17.79 22.69
CA ILE A 358 23.65 16.45 23.16
C ILE A 358 23.66 16.44 24.71
N ALA A 359 24.53 17.24 25.32
CA ALA A 359 24.49 17.58 26.72
C ALA A 359 24.41 19.11 26.91
N ASN A 360 23.66 19.57 27.93
CA ASN A 360 23.45 21.00 28.15
C ASN A 360 24.64 21.67 28.89
N SER A 361 25.54 20.87 29.45
CA SER A 361 26.72 21.36 30.16
C SER A 361 27.83 20.30 30.21
N LYS A 362 29.08 20.74 30.47
CA LYS A 362 30.22 19.82 30.67
C LYS A 362 30.00 18.84 31.84
N ARG A 363 29.29 19.27 32.88
CA ARG A 363 28.93 18.41 34.01
C ARG A 363 28.02 17.27 33.54
N GLU A 364 26.97 17.62 32.79
CA GLU A 364 26.02 16.64 32.26
C GLU A 364 26.70 15.68 31.27
N ALA A 365 27.54 16.20 30.36
CA ALA A 365 28.35 15.37 29.46
C ALA A 365 29.21 14.35 30.20
N ARG A 366 29.88 14.80 31.27
CA ARG A 366 30.69 13.92 32.14
C ARG A 366 29.82 12.84 32.79
N GLU A 367 28.66 13.21 33.33
CA GLU A 367 27.72 12.26 33.95
C GLU A 367 27.24 11.22 32.94
N TYR A 368 26.96 11.61 31.70
CA TYR A 368 26.58 10.67 30.64
C TYR A 368 27.72 9.71 30.28
N ILE A 369 28.95 10.19 30.13
CA ILE A 369 30.10 9.35 29.80
C ILE A 369 30.40 8.38 30.95
N THR A 370 30.58 8.87 32.17
CA THR A 370 30.92 8.03 33.32
C THR A 370 29.81 7.07 33.73
N GLY A 371 28.55 7.44 33.43
CA GLY A 371 27.36 6.62 33.65
C GLY A 371 27.09 5.58 32.56
N ASN A 372 28.02 5.39 31.59
CA ASN A 372 27.83 4.50 30.42
C ASN A 372 26.57 4.79 29.61
N ALA A 373 26.12 6.05 29.60
CA ALA A 373 24.94 6.46 28.85
C ALA A 373 25.25 6.84 27.42
N ILE A 374 26.52 7.01 27.05
CA ILE A 374 26.98 7.33 25.68
C ILE A 374 27.55 6.08 25.03
N SER A 375 27.16 5.85 23.76
CA SER A 375 27.87 4.93 22.89
C SER A 375 28.14 5.58 21.53
N ILE A 376 29.28 5.22 20.94
CA ILE A 376 29.70 5.60 19.57
C ILE A 376 29.65 4.35 18.71
N ASN A 377 28.91 4.40 17.62
CA ASN A 377 28.73 3.28 16.68
C ASN A 377 28.37 1.95 17.38
N GLY A 378 27.67 2.03 18.53
CA GLY A 378 27.28 0.89 19.34
C GLY A 378 28.22 0.57 20.51
N GLU A 379 29.47 1.01 20.47
CA GLU A 379 30.44 0.80 21.56
C GLU A 379 30.26 1.83 22.66
N LYS A 380 30.12 1.37 23.91
CA LYS A 380 30.01 2.25 25.08
C LYS A 380 31.33 2.94 25.37
N ILE A 381 31.31 4.26 25.57
CA ILE A 381 32.46 5.05 25.93
C ILE A 381 32.28 5.55 27.36
N ASN A 382 33.25 5.24 28.22
CA ASN A 382 33.28 5.68 29.62
C ASN A 382 34.51 6.53 29.98
N ASP A 383 35.37 6.79 28.98
CA ASP A 383 36.55 7.65 29.12
C ASP A 383 36.20 9.10 28.84
N ILE A 384 36.35 9.98 29.85
CA ILE A 384 36.07 11.41 29.71
C ILE A 384 37.08 12.16 28.86
N ASP A 385 38.28 11.58 28.67
CA ASP A 385 39.34 12.14 27.87
C ASP A 385 39.36 11.53 26.44
N TYR A 386 38.31 10.78 26.09
CA TYR A 386 38.21 10.15 24.77
C TYR A 386 38.29 11.18 23.64
N ILE A 387 39.23 10.93 22.72
CA ILE A 387 39.45 11.76 21.52
C ILE A 387 38.93 11.02 20.31
N LEU A 388 38.08 11.68 19.56
CA LEU A 388 37.52 11.13 18.32
C LEU A 388 38.60 10.96 17.25
N SER A 389 38.65 9.79 16.65
CA SER A 389 39.65 9.39 15.64
C SER A 389 38.98 8.83 14.40
N ASP A 390 39.75 8.62 13.32
CA ASP A 390 39.23 8.10 12.04
C ASP A 390 38.40 6.80 12.18
N LYS A 391 38.77 5.93 13.14
CA LYS A 391 38.04 4.68 13.41
C LYS A 391 36.59 4.88 13.90
N ASP A 392 36.28 6.06 14.44
CA ASP A 392 34.98 6.41 14.98
C ASP A 392 34.03 6.89 13.87
N PHE A 393 34.55 7.14 12.67
CA PHE A 393 33.77 7.61 11.54
C PHE A 393 33.52 6.47 10.54
N ILE A 394 32.29 5.98 10.50
CA ILE A 394 31.85 4.95 9.56
C ILE A 394 32.02 5.48 8.14
N HIS A 395 32.75 4.72 7.30
CA HIS A 395 33.15 5.11 5.94
C HIS A 395 33.84 6.49 5.86
N GLY A 396 34.52 6.91 6.94
CA GLY A 396 35.18 8.21 7.02
C GLY A 396 34.25 9.42 6.98
N LYS A 397 32.96 9.25 7.20
CA LYS A 397 31.97 10.32 7.01
C LYS A 397 31.02 10.52 8.20
N TYR A 398 30.50 9.46 8.78
CA TYR A 398 29.46 9.52 9.81
C TYR A 398 29.86 8.85 11.10
N ILE A 399 29.46 9.44 12.23
CA ILE A 399 29.53 8.88 13.56
C ILE A 399 28.14 8.81 14.16
N ILE A 400 27.74 7.67 14.67
CA ILE A 400 26.44 7.47 15.31
C ILE A 400 26.60 7.49 16.81
N ILE A 401 26.04 8.50 17.44
CA ILE A 401 26.08 8.72 18.88
C ILE A 401 24.74 8.33 19.45
N LYS A 402 24.73 7.44 20.44
CA LYS A 402 23.51 7.06 21.15
C LYS A 402 23.62 7.51 22.61
N ARG A 403 22.57 8.24 23.08
CA ARG A 403 22.40 8.65 24.47
C ARG A 403 21.25 7.87 25.11
N GLY A 404 21.58 7.03 26.07
CA GLY A 404 20.60 6.17 26.74
C GLY A 404 20.05 5.09 25.81
N LYS A 405 18.76 4.75 25.98
CA LYS A 405 18.15 3.64 25.21
C LYS A 405 17.61 4.01 23.84
N LYS A 406 17.18 5.28 23.64
CA LYS A 406 16.35 5.65 22.46
C LYS A 406 16.88 6.85 21.67
N ASN A 407 17.78 7.67 22.21
CA ASN A 407 18.18 8.91 21.55
C ASN A 407 19.41 8.69 20.69
N TYR A 408 19.24 8.81 19.37
CA TYR A 408 20.30 8.74 18.39
C TYR A 408 20.60 10.11 17.81
N TYR A 409 21.86 10.38 17.54
CA TYR A 409 22.37 11.57 16.87
C TYR A 409 23.34 11.12 15.80
N ILE A 410 23.30 11.73 14.64
CA ILE A 410 24.23 11.44 13.56
C ILE A 410 25.20 12.61 13.37
N GLY A 411 26.47 12.35 13.65
CA GLY A 411 27.56 13.28 13.42
C GLY A 411 28.11 13.10 12.00
N LYS A 412 28.30 14.22 11.29
CA LYS A 412 29.02 14.26 10.03
C LYS A 412 30.36 14.93 10.26
N ILE A 413 31.44 14.34 9.74
CA ILE A 413 32.76 14.94 9.80
C ILE A 413 32.76 16.30 9.05
N LYS A 414 33.38 17.32 9.67
CA LYS A 414 33.54 18.65 9.06
C LYS A 414 34.53 18.61 7.90
#